data_252fd21d8e0c290083e779ae19ff43f6
#
_entry.id   252fd21d8e0c290083e779ae19ff43f6
#
_cell.length_a   1.000
_cell.length_b   1.000
_cell.length_c   1.000
_cell.angle_alpha   90.00
_cell.angle_beta   90.00
_cell.angle_gamma   90.00
#
_symmetry.space_group_name_H-M   'P 1'
#
loop_
_entity.id
_entity.type
_entity.pdbx_description
1 polymer ?
#
loop_
_entity_poly.entity_id
_entity_poly.type
_entity_poly.pdbx_seq_one_letter_code
_entity_poly.pdbx_strand_id
1 'polypeptide(L)'
;MGKYFGTDGFRGEANVNLTVEHAYKVGRFLGWYYGREHKAQVVIGKDTRRSSYMFEYSLVAGLTASGADVYLLHVTTTPSVSYVVRTEGFDCGIMISASHNPFYDNGIKIINGNGYKLEADVEQKIEDYIDGKTEEIPFATRENIGRTVDFSAGRNRYIGYLISLPTRSFKTMRVGLDCSNGSASSIAKSVFDALGAKTYVINNQPDGTNINSDCGSTHIEGLQAFVKEKGLDVGFAYDGDADRCLAVDENGNVIDGDLILYVCGKYLKEIGQLKDDMIVTTVMSNIGLYKACDKVGLHYQQTKVGDKYVFENMMENGYRLGGEQSGHIIFSKHATTGDGILTSLKIMEVLLEKKTTLGTLASEVKIYPQLLENLRVTDKKAVLEHPAVKEVIEQVKEDLGSDGRILVRESGTEPLLRVMVEATTQELCKEYVGKVIETMKSIM
;
A
#
# COMPACT_ATOMS: atom_id res chain seq x y z
N MET A 1 4.28 -18.73 1.99
CA MET A 1 5.15 -17.56 2.20
C MET A 1 6.57 -18.06 2.35
N GLY A 2 7.52 -17.34 1.81
CA GLY A 2 8.94 -17.62 1.93
C GLY A 2 9.46 -17.42 3.35
N LYS A 3 10.73 -17.73 3.55
CA LYS A 3 11.43 -17.54 4.84
C LYS A 3 11.70 -16.05 5.11
N TYR A 4 12.01 -15.29 4.08
CA TYR A 4 12.39 -13.87 4.15
C TYR A 4 11.35 -12.96 3.48
N PHE A 5 10.82 -13.37 2.32
CA PHE A 5 9.83 -12.60 1.58
C PHE A 5 8.41 -12.85 2.11
N GLY A 6 7.77 -11.76 2.56
CA GLY A 6 6.36 -11.74 2.92
C GLY A 6 5.48 -11.32 1.75
N THR A 7 4.28 -10.80 2.04
CA THR A 7 3.35 -10.29 1.01
C THR A 7 3.82 -8.98 0.36
N ASP A 8 4.76 -8.27 0.99
CA ASP A 8 5.23 -6.95 0.55
C ASP A 8 6.77 -6.80 0.68
N GLY A 9 7.48 -7.76 0.09
CA GLY A 9 8.93 -7.80 0.08
C GLY A 9 9.57 -8.41 1.33
N PHE A 10 10.89 -8.28 1.42
CA PHE A 10 11.68 -8.72 2.57
C PHE A 10 11.74 -7.59 3.60
N ARG A 11 11.04 -7.75 4.72
CA ARG A 11 10.99 -6.75 5.80
C ARG A 11 11.63 -7.24 7.09
N GLY A 12 12.21 -6.33 7.86
CA GLY A 12 12.74 -6.61 9.18
C GLY A 12 13.35 -5.39 9.84
N GLU A 13 13.65 -5.50 11.12
CA GLU A 13 14.45 -4.50 11.82
C GLU A 13 15.86 -4.45 11.23
N ALA A 14 16.32 -3.24 10.89
CA ALA A 14 17.58 -3.01 10.20
C ALA A 14 18.77 -3.48 11.05
N ASN A 15 19.66 -4.28 10.44
CA ASN A 15 20.80 -4.95 11.07
C ASN A 15 20.45 -5.98 12.17
N VAL A 16 19.16 -6.33 12.31
CA VAL A 16 18.70 -7.43 13.19
C VAL A 16 18.16 -8.58 12.35
N ASN A 17 17.03 -8.36 11.67
CA ASN A 17 16.39 -9.36 10.82
C ASN A 17 16.71 -9.14 9.33
N LEU A 18 16.88 -7.88 8.92
CA LEU A 18 17.31 -7.49 7.58
C LEU A 18 18.70 -6.84 7.68
N THR A 19 19.72 -7.49 7.13
CA THR A 19 21.12 -7.05 7.24
C THR A 19 21.68 -6.55 5.91
N VAL A 20 22.81 -5.87 5.95
CA VAL A 20 23.55 -5.47 4.73
C VAL A 20 24.00 -6.68 3.89
N GLU A 21 24.27 -7.82 4.52
CA GLU A 21 24.62 -9.05 3.82
C GLU A 21 23.43 -9.59 3.01
N HIS A 22 22.22 -9.54 3.59
CA HIS A 22 21.01 -9.91 2.86
C HIS A 22 20.82 -9.00 1.64
N ALA A 23 20.93 -7.69 1.81
CA ALA A 23 20.81 -6.73 0.72
C ALA A 23 21.87 -6.94 -0.37
N TYR A 24 23.14 -7.20 0.03
CA TYR A 24 24.21 -7.53 -0.89
C TYR A 24 23.89 -8.78 -1.71
N LYS A 25 23.44 -9.85 -1.06
CA LYS A 25 23.09 -11.11 -1.73
C LYS A 25 21.90 -10.94 -2.68
N VAL A 26 20.87 -10.19 -2.27
CA VAL A 26 19.75 -9.82 -3.16
C VAL A 26 20.27 -9.13 -4.40
N GLY A 27 21.14 -8.13 -4.24
CA GLY A 27 21.76 -7.44 -5.36
C GLY A 27 22.61 -8.37 -6.26
N ARG A 28 23.40 -9.25 -5.64
CA ARG A 28 24.20 -10.28 -6.39
C ARG A 28 23.31 -11.15 -7.26
N PHE A 29 22.22 -11.66 -6.66
CA PHE A 29 21.29 -12.54 -7.37
C PHE A 29 20.59 -11.81 -8.52
N LEU A 30 20.02 -10.65 -8.28
CA LEU A 30 19.28 -9.90 -9.31
C LEU A 30 20.16 -9.48 -10.46
N GLY A 31 21.37 -8.99 -10.18
CA GLY A 31 22.33 -8.62 -11.23
C GLY A 31 22.74 -9.80 -12.12
N TRP A 32 22.94 -10.97 -11.53
CA TRP A 32 23.20 -12.20 -12.26
C TRP A 32 21.96 -12.72 -12.99
N TYR A 33 20.80 -12.74 -12.32
CA TYR A 33 19.55 -13.33 -12.84
C TYR A 33 19.09 -12.63 -14.12
N TYR A 34 19.05 -11.30 -14.10
CA TYR A 34 18.69 -10.50 -15.27
C TYR A 34 19.84 -10.30 -16.25
N GLY A 35 21.09 -10.48 -15.81
CA GLY A 35 22.29 -10.30 -16.63
C GLY A 35 22.70 -11.48 -17.49
N ARG A 36 21.89 -12.56 -17.57
CA ARG A 36 22.28 -13.80 -18.29
C ARG A 36 22.32 -13.66 -19.81
N GLU A 37 21.50 -12.79 -20.37
CA GLU A 37 21.39 -12.63 -21.83
C GLU A 37 21.87 -11.25 -22.32
N HIS A 38 21.84 -10.26 -21.47
CA HIS A 38 22.27 -8.89 -21.74
C HIS A 38 22.82 -8.25 -20.45
N LYS A 39 23.34 -7.04 -20.54
CA LYS A 39 23.76 -6.29 -19.35
C LYS A 39 22.55 -5.77 -18.62
N ALA A 40 22.25 -6.32 -17.44
CA ALA A 40 21.09 -5.93 -16.64
C ALA A 40 21.09 -4.44 -16.27
N GLN A 41 19.94 -3.83 -16.31
CA GLN A 41 19.70 -2.44 -15.88
C GLN A 41 18.65 -2.44 -14.75
N VAL A 42 19.07 -2.00 -13.57
CA VAL A 42 18.24 -2.02 -12.35
C VAL A 42 18.09 -0.61 -11.80
N VAL A 43 16.86 -0.21 -11.52
CA VAL A 43 16.59 1.09 -10.91
C VAL A 43 16.31 0.92 -9.41
N ILE A 44 16.85 1.80 -8.57
CA ILE A 44 16.67 1.78 -7.11
C ILE A 44 16.07 3.10 -6.63
N GLY A 45 14.99 3.00 -5.85
CA GLY A 45 14.43 4.08 -5.06
C GLY A 45 14.45 3.73 -3.58
N LYS A 46 14.33 4.72 -2.73
CA LYS A 46 14.31 4.55 -1.27
C LYS A 46 13.40 5.56 -0.59
N ASP A 47 12.92 5.22 0.60
CA ASP A 47 12.29 6.18 1.50
C ASP A 47 13.33 6.99 2.30
N THR A 48 12.85 7.74 3.28
CA THR A 48 13.65 8.68 4.07
C THR A 48 14.36 8.07 5.27
N ARG A 49 14.19 6.76 5.54
CA ARG A 49 14.81 6.07 6.68
C ARG A 49 16.34 6.18 6.62
N ARG A 50 16.97 6.36 7.79
CA ARG A 50 18.43 6.40 7.87
C ARG A 50 19.07 5.13 7.33
N SER A 51 18.49 3.97 7.62
CA SER A 51 18.98 2.66 7.14
C SER A 51 18.81 2.45 5.64
N SER A 52 17.95 3.22 4.96
CA SER A 52 17.73 3.08 3.50
C SER A 52 18.99 3.39 2.71
N TYR A 53 19.82 4.33 3.17
CA TYR A 53 21.11 4.62 2.53
C TYR A 53 22.09 3.44 2.64
N MET A 54 22.17 2.81 3.81
CA MET A 54 23.01 1.64 4.05
C MET A 54 22.61 0.47 3.13
N PHE A 55 21.32 0.19 3.03
CA PHE A 55 20.82 -0.87 2.15
C PHE A 55 20.99 -0.53 0.66
N GLU A 56 20.81 0.73 0.26
CA GLU A 56 21.08 1.16 -1.12
C GLU A 56 22.53 0.86 -1.51
N TYR A 57 23.51 1.25 -0.71
CA TYR A 57 24.92 0.99 -1.00
C TYR A 57 25.24 -0.50 -1.07
N SER A 58 24.61 -1.31 -0.22
CA SER A 58 24.79 -2.74 -0.18
C SER A 58 24.20 -3.43 -1.42
N LEU A 59 22.99 -3.07 -1.83
CA LEU A 59 22.35 -3.53 -3.06
C LEU A 59 23.16 -3.13 -4.29
N VAL A 60 23.62 -1.87 -4.36
CA VAL A 60 24.46 -1.35 -5.45
C VAL A 60 25.75 -2.16 -5.57
N ALA A 61 26.43 -2.43 -4.45
CA ALA A 61 27.64 -3.24 -4.46
C ALA A 61 27.39 -4.66 -4.99
N GLY A 62 26.29 -5.29 -4.57
CA GLY A 62 25.91 -6.62 -5.05
C GLY A 62 25.57 -6.64 -6.55
N LEU A 63 24.76 -5.72 -7.02
CA LEU A 63 24.35 -5.58 -8.41
C LEU A 63 25.54 -5.33 -9.34
N THR A 64 26.37 -4.34 -9.03
CA THR A 64 27.51 -3.98 -9.85
C THR A 64 28.59 -5.06 -9.87
N ALA A 65 28.80 -5.77 -8.74
CA ALA A 65 29.68 -6.92 -8.65
C ALA A 65 29.21 -8.12 -9.50
N SER A 66 27.92 -8.16 -9.86
CA SER A 66 27.33 -9.15 -10.78
C SER A 66 27.18 -8.62 -12.22
N GLY A 67 27.67 -7.41 -12.51
CA GLY A 67 27.69 -6.84 -13.85
C GLY A 67 26.51 -5.94 -14.22
N ALA A 68 25.52 -5.77 -13.35
CA ALA A 68 24.37 -4.92 -13.61
C ALA A 68 24.70 -3.42 -13.51
N ASP A 69 24.17 -2.62 -14.42
CA ASP A 69 24.18 -1.16 -14.30
C ASP A 69 23.01 -0.73 -13.38
N VAL A 70 23.30 0.16 -12.43
CA VAL A 70 22.35 0.59 -11.37
C VAL A 70 22.02 2.07 -11.52
N TYR A 71 20.73 2.37 -11.54
CA TYR A 71 20.19 3.72 -11.72
C TYR A 71 19.51 4.18 -10.44
N LEU A 72 20.00 5.26 -9.84
CA LEU A 72 19.55 5.75 -8.54
C LEU A 72 18.53 6.88 -8.70
N LEU A 73 17.30 6.61 -8.24
CA LEU A 73 16.23 7.63 -8.14
C LEU A 73 16.34 8.46 -6.86
N HIS A 74 17.16 8.02 -5.90
CA HIS A 74 17.27 8.58 -4.55
C HIS A 74 15.95 8.46 -3.78
N VAL A 75 15.63 9.45 -2.92
CA VAL A 75 14.35 9.43 -2.17
C VAL A 75 13.20 9.63 -3.14
N THR A 76 12.34 8.63 -3.23
CA THR A 76 11.16 8.60 -4.10
C THR A 76 10.12 7.61 -3.56
N THR A 77 8.93 7.60 -4.15
CA THR A 77 7.80 6.75 -3.74
C THR A 77 7.85 5.37 -4.42
N THR A 78 7.22 4.37 -3.80
CA THR A 78 7.06 3.04 -4.42
C THR A 78 6.42 3.11 -5.81
N PRO A 79 5.30 3.83 -6.02
CA PRO A 79 4.72 3.96 -7.36
C PRO A 79 5.63 4.69 -8.36
N SER A 80 6.52 5.58 -7.91
CA SER A 80 7.54 6.20 -8.78
C SER A 80 8.51 5.15 -9.33
N VAL A 81 8.99 4.23 -8.49
CA VAL A 81 9.87 3.13 -8.95
C VAL A 81 9.13 2.25 -9.95
N SER A 82 7.92 1.83 -9.63
CA SER A 82 7.07 1.01 -10.51
C SER A 82 6.81 1.70 -11.87
N TYR A 83 6.53 3.00 -11.85
CA TYR A 83 6.35 3.79 -13.07
C TYR A 83 7.62 3.82 -13.93
N VAL A 84 8.77 4.13 -13.33
CA VAL A 84 10.04 4.25 -14.03
C VAL A 84 10.49 2.92 -14.63
N VAL A 85 10.35 1.82 -13.88
CA VAL A 85 10.71 0.47 -14.39
C VAL A 85 10.02 0.20 -15.72
N ARG A 86 8.70 0.30 -15.75
CA ARG A 86 7.90 -0.07 -16.94
C ARG A 86 8.00 0.92 -18.10
N THR A 87 8.24 2.22 -17.81
CA THR A 87 8.24 3.25 -18.87
C THR A 87 9.61 3.47 -19.49
N GLU A 88 10.69 3.15 -18.77
CA GLU A 88 12.06 3.31 -19.25
C GLU A 88 12.70 1.98 -19.67
N GLY A 89 11.99 0.85 -19.50
CA GLY A 89 12.45 -0.47 -19.94
C GLY A 89 13.56 -1.09 -19.08
N PHE A 90 13.54 -0.84 -17.77
CA PHE A 90 14.43 -1.51 -16.82
C PHE A 90 14.05 -2.97 -16.63
N ASP A 91 15.01 -3.84 -16.37
CA ASP A 91 14.77 -5.26 -16.09
C ASP A 91 14.04 -5.48 -14.78
N CYS A 92 14.40 -4.70 -13.75
CA CYS A 92 13.66 -4.65 -12.50
C CYS A 92 13.91 -3.33 -11.76
N GLY A 93 13.06 -3.07 -10.76
CA GLY A 93 13.21 -1.99 -9.81
C GLY A 93 13.29 -2.51 -8.39
N ILE A 94 13.95 -1.76 -7.53
CA ILE A 94 14.02 -2.03 -6.10
C ILE A 94 13.57 -0.80 -5.35
N MET A 95 12.58 -0.98 -4.46
CA MET A 95 12.20 0.04 -3.49
C MET A 95 12.65 -0.37 -2.10
N ILE A 96 13.43 0.50 -1.45
CA ILE A 96 13.91 0.31 -0.09
C ILE A 96 13.00 1.07 0.85
N SER A 97 12.08 0.34 1.48
CA SER A 97 11.08 0.88 2.42
C SER A 97 10.37 -0.22 3.19
N ALA A 98 9.98 0.08 4.43
CA ALA A 98 9.04 -0.71 5.21
C ALA A 98 7.65 -0.04 5.32
N SER A 99 7.28 0.81 4.35
CA SER A 99 5.97 1.48 4.27
C SER A 99 5.63 2.23 5.57
N HIS A 100 4.58 1.85 6.28
CA HIS A 100 4.08 2.50 7.49
C HIS A 100 4.76 2.06 8.80
N ASN A 101 5.72 1.13 8.75
CA ASN A 101 6.45 0.68 9.95
C ASN A 101 7.31 1.80 10.55
N PRO A 102 7.70 1.69 11.84
CA PRO A 102 8.63 2.61 12.48
C PRO A 102 9.97 2.72 11.75
N PHE A 103 10.74 3.76 12.03
CA PHE A 103 11.98 4.09 11.32
C PHE A 103 13.08 3.03 11.41
N TYR A 104 13.10 2.24 12.48
CA TYR A 104 14.11 1.19 12.72
C TYR A 104 13.86 -0.07 11.88
N ASP A 105 12.65 -0.27 11.38
CA ASP A 105 12.37 -1.28 10.37
C ASP A 105 12.76 -0.78 8.99
N ASN A 106 13.06 -1.72 8.08
CA ASN A 106 13.21 -1.44 6.66
C ASN A 106 12.75 -2.63 5.81
N GLY A 107 12.75 -2.47 4.50
CA GLY A 107 12.33 -3.51 3.57
C GLY A 107 12.98 -3.37 2.22
N ILE A 108 13.02 -4.47 1.49
CA ILE A 108 13.45 -4.53 0.10
C ILE A 108 12.28 -5.09 -0.70
N LYS A 109 11.62 -4.23 -1.48
CA LYS A 109 10.55 -4.58 -2.41
C LYS A 109 11.14 -4.67 -3.82
N ILE A 110 10.93 -5.78 -4.50
CA ILE A 110 11.44 -5.98 -5.87
C ILE A 110 10.25 -5.91 -6.83
N ILE A 111 10.44 -5.12 -7.88
CA ILE A 111 9.43 -4.83 -8.89
C ILE A 111 9.98 -5.33 -10.23
N ASN A 112 9.24 -6.19 -10.94
CA ASN A 112 9.67 -6.73 -12.23
C ASN A 112 9.59 -5.67 -13.35
N GLY A 113 10.11 -5.99 -14.55
CA GLY A 113 10.16 -5.07 -15.69
C GLY A 113 8.80 -4.51 -16.15
N ASN A 114 7.70 -5.16 -15.78
CA ASN A 114 6.34 -4.70 -16.05
C ASN A 114 5.78 -3.74 -14.99
N GLY A 115 6.54 -3.46 -13.94
CA GLY A 115 6.11 -2.63 -12.82
C GLY A 115 5.25 -3.35 -11.78
N TYR A 116 5.26 -4.68 -11.76
CA TYR A 116 4.53 -5.54 -10.81
C TYR A 116 5.48 -6.04 -9.72
N LYS A 117 4.91 -6.52 -8.61
CA LYS A 117 5.70 -7.27 -7.62
C LYS A 117 6.38 -8.47 -8.27
N LEU A 118 7.58 -8.80 -7.78
CA LEU A 118 8.35 -9.93 -8.28
C LEU A 118 7.56 -11.24 -8.13
N GLU A 119 7.78 -12.15 -9.05
CA GLU A 119 7.14 -13.46 -9.06
C GLU A 119 7.65 -14.32 -7.89
N ALA A 120 6.75 -15.06 -7.24
CA ALA A 120 7.04 -15.84 -6.03
C ALA A 120 8.12 -16.91 -6.24
N ASP A 121 8.24 -17.47 -7.44
CA ASP A 121 9.29 -18.44 -7.77
C ASP A 121 10.68 -17.80 -7.86
N VAL A 122 10.74 -16.52 -8.25
CA VAL A 122 12.01 -15.76 -8.28
C VAL A 122 12.37 -15.33 -6.85
N GLU A 123 11.40 -14.90 -6.02
CA GLU A 123 11.61 -14.64 -4.60
C GLU A 123 12.19 -15.88 -3.90
N GLN A 124 11.65 -17.08 -4.17
CA GLN A 124 12.16 -18.32 -3.59
C GLN A 124 13.62 -18.62 -4.03
N LYS A 125 13.97 -18.33 -5.27
CA LYS A 125 15.36 -18.50 -5.76
C LYS A 125 16.33 -17.52 -5.07
N ILE A 126 15.87 -16.30 -4.76
CA ILE A 126 16.65 -15.34 -3.98
C ILE A 126 16.88 -15.88 -2.56
N GLU A 127 15.84 -16.41 -1.91
CA GLU A 127 15.95 -17.01 -0.58
C GLU A 127 16.94 -18.20 -0.56
N ASP A 128 16.88 -19.07 -1.55
CA ASP A 128 17.77 -20.21 -1.67
C ASP A 128 19.23 -19.77 -1.87
N TYR A 129 19.45 -18.67 -2.61
CA TYR A 129 20.80 -18.07 -2.73
C TYR A 129 21.27 -17.44 -1.42
N ILE A 130 20.41 -16.72 -0.71
CA ILE A 130 20.73 -16.14 0.60
C ILE A 130 21.15 -17.23 1.58
N ASP A 131 20.45 -18.37 1.59
CA ASP A 131 20.69 -19.51 2.47
C ASP A 131 21.89 -20.39 2.02
N GLY A 132 22.53 -20.08 0.90
CA GLY A 132 23.68 -20.85 0.37
C GLY A 132 23.30 -22.23 -0.17
N LYS A 133 22.05 -22.41 -0.62
CA LYS A 133 21.55 -23.67 -1.21
C LYS A 133 21.83 -23.79 -2.72
N THR A 134 22.32 -22.72 -3.32
CA THR A 134 22.66 -22.66 -4.75
C THR A 134 24.14 -22.44 -4.94
N GLU A 135 24.62 -22.63 -6.17
CA GLU A 135 26.00 -22.32 -6.54
C GLU A 135 26.32 -20.85 -6.36
N GLU A 136 27.60 -20.55 -6.07
CA GLU A 136 28.09 -19.17 -5.96
C GLU A 136 27.98 -18.45 -7.31
N ILE A 137 27.47 -17.24 -7.29
CA ILE A 137 27.38 -16.39 -8.46
C ILE A 137 28.77 -15.83 -8.77
N PRO A 138 29.28 -15.96 -10.01
CA PRO A 138 30.59 -15.43 -10.37
C PRO A 138 30.62 -13.91 -10.29
N PHE A 139 31.78 -13.34 -9.96
CA PHE A 139 32.00 -11.90 -10.01
C PHE A 139 32.24 -11.44 -11.43
N ALA A 140 31.63 -10.32 -11.80
CA ALA A 140 31.99 -9.60 -13.00
C ALA A 140 33.40 -9.00 -12.86
N THR A 141 34.15 -9.00 -13.94
CA THR A 141 35.53 -8.51 -13.96
C THR A 141 35.75 -7.51 -15.09
N ARG A 142 36.71 -6.61 -14.89
CA ARG A 142 37.15 -5.63 -15.90
C ARG A 142 35.96 -4.78 -16.41
N GLU A 143 35.75 -4.67 -17.71
CA GLU A 143 34.68 -3.92 -18.40
C GLU A 143 33.26 -4.48 -18.14
N ASN A 144 33.19 -5.70 -17.63
CA ASN A 144 31.89 -6.31 -17.27
C ASN A 144 31.36 -5.88 -15.90
N ILE A 145 32.20 -5.25 -15.05
CA ILE A 145 31.72 -4.67 -13.79
C ILE A 145 30.64 -3.63 -14.11
N GLY A 146 29.53 -3.67 -13.35
CA GLY A 146 28.44 -2.71 -13.50
C GLY A 146 28.84 -1.31 -13.01
N ARG A 147 28.09 -0.32 -13.44
CA ARG A 147 28.29 1.08 -13.04
C ARG A 147 27.04 1.63 -12.32
N THR A 148 27.23 2.73 -11.61
CA THR A 148 26.15 3.49 -10.98
C THR A 148 25.87 4.75 -11.77
N VAL A 149 24.60 5.09 -11.95
CA VAL A 149 24.13 6.27 -12.66
C VAL A 149 23.18 7.03 -11.75
N ASP A 150 23.37 8.34 -11.55
CA ASP A 150 22.36 9.22 -10.98
C ASP A 150 21.20 9.36 -11.97
N PHE A 151 20.00 8.94 -11.57
CA PHE A 151 18.82 8.94 -12.43
C PHE A 151 17.64 9.69 -11.82
N SER A 152 17.93 10.79 -11.11
CA SER A 152 16.89 11.69 -10.59
C SER A 152 15.92 12.18 -11.67
N ALA A 153 16.33 12.19 -12.94
CA ALA A 153 15.47 12.46 -14.08
C ALA A 153 14.27 11.50 -14.19
N GLY A 154 14.45 10.22 -13.82
CA GLY A 154 13.36 9.24 -13.80
C GLY A 154 12.25 9.63 -12.82
N ARG A 155 12.63 10.04 -11.60
CA ARG A 155 11.68 10.58 -10.61
C ARG A 155 10.95 11.81 -11.16
N ASN A 156 11.64 12.71 -11.82
CA ASN A 156 11.02 13.91 -12.38
C ASN A 156 10.04 13.58 -13.53
N ARG A 157 10.26 12.51 -14.28
CA ARG A 157 9.29 12.02 -15.26
C ARG A 157 8.00 11.52 -14.62
N TYR A 158 8.11 10.80 -13.49
CA TYR A 158 6.93 10.40 -12.73
C TYR A 158 6.16 11.63 -12.21
N ILE A 159 6.83 12.66 -11.69
CA ILE A 159 6.21 13.92 -11.29
C ILE A 159 5.47 14.56 -12.48
N GLY A 160 6.14 14.66 -13.63
CA GLY A 160 5.54 15.18 -14.86
C GLY A 160 4.33 14.36 -15.33
N TYR A 161 4.40 13.04 -15.19
CA TYR A 161 3.28 12.16 -15.47
C TYR A 161 2.08 12.46 -14.57
N LEU A 162 2.27 12.54 -13.25
CA LEU A 162 1.19 12.89 -12.32
C LEU A 162 0.55 14.24 -12.64
N ILE A 163 1.35 15.25 -12.94
CA ILE A 163 0.87 16.58 -13.32
C ILE A 163 0.05 16.55 -14.63
N SER A 164 0.35 15.63 -15.53
CA SER A 164 -0.36 15.49 -16.82
C SER A 164 -1.73 14.84 -16.73
N LEU A 165 -2.07 14.17 -15.62
CA LEU A 165 -3.28 13.37 -15.48
C LEU A 165 -4.56 14.20 -15.28
N PRO A 166 -4.59 15.20 -14.37
CA PRO A 166 -5.79 16.00 -14.17
C PRO A 166 -6.08 16.90 -15.37
N THR A 167 -7.34 16.94 -15.76
CA THR A 167 -7.81 17.78 -16.87
C THR A 167 -8.22 19.19 -16.43
N ARG A 168 -8.30 19.44 -15.13
CA ARG A 168 -8.69 20.71 -14.53
C ARG A 168 -7.62 21.25 -13.59
N SER A 169 -7.51 22.57 -13.52
CA SER A 169 -6.68 23.26 -12.54
C SER A 169 -7.31 23.18 -11.15
N PHE A 170 -6.48 23.04 -10.11
CA PHE A 170 -6.87 23.04 -8.70
C PHE A 170 -6.83 24.44 -8.05
N LYS A 171 -6.76 25.49 -8.86
CA LYS A 171 -6.51 26.89 -8.43
C LYS A 171 -7.43 27.40 -7.31
N THR A 172 -8.64 26.89 -7.22
CA THR A 172 -9.62 27.32 -6.20
C THR A 172 -9.54 26.50 -4.91
N MET A 173 -8.73 25.44 -4.87
CA MET A 173 -8.72 24.47 -3.77
C MET A 173 -7.60 24.75 -2.76
N ARG A 174 -7.93 24.66 -1.49
CA ARG A 174 -7.03 24.73 -0.33
C ARG A 174 -6.80 23.32 0.19
N VAL A 175 -5.61 22.78 -0.03
CA VAL A 175 -5.30 21.36 0.19
C VAL A 175 -4.26 21.20 1.29
N GLY A 176 -4.57 20.34 2.30
CA GLY A 176 -3.63 19.89 3.31
C GLY A 176 -2.91 18.63 2.87
N LEU A 177 -1.60 18.55 3.08
CA LEU A 177 -0.80 17.37 2.76
C LEU A 177 0.00 16.96 4.00
N ASP A 178 -0.20 15.74 4.50
CA ASP A 178 0.65 15.10 5.48
C ASP A 178 1.55 14.09 4.78
N CYS A 179 2.85 14.42 4.73
CA CYS A 179 3.84 13.63 4.01
C CYS A 179 4.50 12.56 4.88
N SER A 180 4.03 12.31 6.11
CA SER A 180 4.58 11.31 7.06
C SER A 180 6.10 11.38 7.30
N ASN A 181 6.74 12.52 7.01
CA ASN A 181 8.20 12.65 6.90
C ASN A 181 8.84 11.57 5.99
N GLY A 182 8.07 11.03 5.07
CA GLY A 182 8.41 9.97 4.13
C GLY A 182 8.69 10.47 2.72
N SER A 183 8.58 9.57 1.77
CA SER A 183 8.89 9.79 0.35
C SER A 183 8.04 10.86 -0.31
N ALA A 184 6.78 11.04 0.12
CA ALA A 184 5.88 12.07 -0.39
C ALA A 184 6.42 13.48 -0.17
N SER A 185 7.29 13.71 0.83
CA SER A 185 7.88 15.02 1.16
C SER A 185 8.57 15.70 -0.02
N SER A 186 9.14 14.92 -0.93
CA SER A 186 9.88 15.44 -2.09
C SER A 186 9.01 15.60 -3.35
N ILE A 187 7.76 15.11 -3.36
CA ILE A 187 6.96 15.00 -4.57
C ILE A 187 5.59 15.67 -4.43
N ALA A 188 4.82 15.38 -3.37
CA ALA A 188 3.41 15.72 -3.29
C ALA A 188 3.15 17.22 -3.45
N LYS A 189 3.87 18.07 -2.69
CA LYS A 189 3.70 19.52 -2.77
C LYS A 189 3.94 20.06 -4.18
N SER A 190 5.00 19.63 -4.85
CA SER A 190 5.35 20.12 -6.19
C SER A 190 4.31 19.74 -7.24
N VAL A 191 3.68 18.56 -7.12
CA VAL A 191 2.59 18.14 -8.00
C VAL A 191 1.36 19.01 -7.80
N PHE A 192 0.91 19.22 -6.56
CA PHE A 192 -0.26 20.03 -6.26
C PHE A 192 -0.07 21.51 -6.59
N ASP A 193 1.11 22.08 -6.32
CA ASP A 193 1.45 23.46 -6.68
C ASP A 193 1.45 23.66 -8.20
N ALA A 194 2.01 22.71 -8.97
CA ALA A 194 2.01 22.75 -10.42
C ALA A 194 0.59 22.73 -11.01
N LEU A 195 -0.34 22.06 -10.34
CA LEU A 195 -1.76 22.01 -10.70
C LEU A 195 -2.54 23.24 -10.20
N GLY A 196 -1.89 24.13 -9.46
CA GLY A 196 -2.40 25.41 -9.02
C GLY A 196 -3.12 25.41 -7.67
N ALA A 197 -3.11 24.30 -6.91
CA ALA A 197 -3.69 24.25 -5.58
C ALA A 197 -2.96 25.18 -4.61
N LYS A 198 -3.69 25.72 -3.62
CA LYS A 198 -3.07 26.36 -2.46
C LYS A 198 -2.75 25.29 -1.43
N THR A 199 -1.49 24.82 -1.42
CA THR A 199 -1.05 23.71 -0.59
C THR A 199 -0.54 24.15 0.77
N TYR A 200 -0.90 23.39 1.80
CA TYR A 200 -0.45 23.50 3.18
C TYR A 200 0.11 22.15 3.59
N VAL A 201 1.38 22.09 3.99
CA VAL A 201 2.08 20.81 4.20
C VAL A 201 2.54 20.69 5.63
N ILE A 202 2.33 19.52 6.21
CA ILE A 202 2.86 19.10 7.52
C ILE A 202 3.70 17.83 7.33
N ASN A 203 4.55 17.53 8.31
CA ASN A 203 5.39 16.34 8.36
C ASN A 203 6.17 16.08 7.06
N ASN A 204 6.87 17.12 6.57
CA ASN A 204 7.66 17.09 5.34
C ASN A 204 9.15 17.45 5.54
N GLN A 205 9.66 17.24 6.75
CA GLN A 205 11.07 17.49 7.09
C GLN A 205 11.70 16.20 7.65
N PRO A 206 11.99 15.22 6.78
CA PRO A 206 12.55 13.96 7.19
C PRO A 206 13.96 14.13 7.76
N ASP A 207 14.25 13.51 8.92
CA ASP A 207 15.56 13.47 9.56
C ASP A 207 16.20 12.06 9.57
N GLY A 208 15.49 11.09 9.00
CA GLY A 208 15.90 9.68 8.93
C GLY A 208 15.37 8.82 10.05
N THR A 209 14.76 9.41 11.09
CA THR A 209 14.24 8.72 12.27
C THR A 209 12.78 9.06 12.59
N ASN A 210 12.23 10.07 11.94
CA ASN A 210 10.89 10.59 12.21
C ASN A 210 9.80 10.15 11.18
N ILE A 211 10.12 9.25 10.26
CA ILE A 211 9.15 8.71 9.31
C ILE A 211 8.02 7.98 10.03
N ASN A 212 6.77 8.25 9.68
CA ASN A 212 5.54 7.70 10.28
C ASN A 212 5.39 7.96 11.81
N SER A 213 6.23 8.77 12.42
CA SER A 213 6.16 9.04 13.86
C SER A 213 5.03 10.02 14.15
N ASP A 214 3.94 9.51 14.70
CA ASP A 214 2.72 10.27 15.02
C ASP A 214 2.20 11.12 13.85
N CYS A 215 2.31 10.60 12.62
CA CYS A 215 1.93 11.31 11.41
C CYS A 215 1.59 10.36 10.25
N GLY A 216 1.06 10.93 9.16
CA GLY A 216 0.72 10.21 7.95
C GLY A 216 -0.57 9.39 8.06
N SER A 217 -0.74 8.42 7.17
CA SER A 217 -1.99 7.66 7.04
C SER A 217 -2.32 6.74 8.23
N THR A 218 -1.35 6.43 9.08
CA THR A 218 -1.56 5.62 10.30
C THR A 218 -1.83 6.45 11.55
N HIS A 219 -1.59 7.76 11.51
CA HIS A 219 -1.81 8.72 12.60
C HIS A 219 -2.41 10.01 12.03
N ILE A 220 -3.67 9.91 11.60
CA ILE A 220 -4.34 10.94 10.81
C ILE A 220 -4.88 12.11 11.63
N GLU A 221 -4.87 12.01 12.97
CA GLU A 221 -5.43 13.00 13.90
C GLU A 221 -4.80 14.38 13.72
N GLY A 222 -3.49 14.41 13.45
CA GLY A 222 -2.77 15.64 13.17
C GLY A 222 -3.31 16.37 11.94
N LEU A 223 -3.57 15.64 10.86
CA LEU A 223 -4.16 16.20 9.64
C LEU A 223 -5.62 16.63 9.85
N GLN A 224 -6.43 15.87 10.61
CA GLN A 224 -7.80 16.26 10.96
C GLN A 224 -7.85 17.61 11.67
N ALA A 225 -7.01 17.80 12.69
CA ALA A 225 -6.88 19.06 13.40
C ALA A 225 -6.43 20.20 12.46
N PHE A 226 -5.44 19.91 11.60
CA PHE A 226 -4.87 20.89 10.68
C PHE A 226 -5.88 21.37 9.62
N VAL A 227 -6.67 20.45 9.06
CA VAL A 227 -7.75 20.79 8.10
C VAL A 227 -8.75 21.74 8.73
N LYS A 228 -9.20 21.45 9.95
CA LYS A 228 -10.15 22.31 10.70
C LYS A 228 -9.56 23.67 11.04
N GLU A 229 -8.34 23.71 11.59
CA GLU A 229 -7.67 24.95 12.00
C GLU A 229 -7.47 25.89 10.83
N LYS A 230 -7.04 25.36 9.69
CA LYS A 230 -6.75 26.17 8.48
C LYS A 230 -7.99 26.40 7.61
N GLY A 231 -9.11 25.73 7.87
CA GLY A 231 -10.33 25.75 7.05
C GLY A 231 -10.02 25.29 5.63
N LEU A 232 -9.38 24.12 5.48
CA LEU A 232 -9.02 23.56 4.18
C LEU A 232 -10.22 22.84 3.56
N ASP A 233 -10.22 22.74 2.22
CA ASP A 233 -11.28 22.06 1.50
C ASP A 233 -11.14 20.54 1.60
N VAL A 234 -9.90 20.05 1.73
CA VAL A 234 -9.56 18.62 1.84
C VAL A 234 -8.14 18.46 2.38
N GLY A 235 -7.87 17.37 3.08
CA GLY A 235 -6.53 16.93 3.47
C GLY A 235 -6.21 15.54 2.93
N PHE A 236 -4.93 15.26 2.65
CA PHE A 236 -4.43 13.95 2.24
C PHE A 236 -3.24 13.54 3.09
N ALA A 237 -3.28 12.34 3.65
CA ALA A 237 -2.18 11.74 4.40
C ALA A 237 -1.63 10.53 3.65
N TYR A 238 -0.32 10.48 3.53
CA TYR A 238 0.40 9.37 2.89
C TYR A 238 1.10 8.52 3.96
N ASP A 239 1.49 7.31 3.61
CA ASP A 239 2.43 6.51 4.40
C ASP A 239 3.88 6.74 3.95
N GLY A 240 4.83 6.06 4.57
CA GLY A 240 6.26 6.34 4.39
C GLY A 240 6.78 6.25 2.96
N ASP A 241 6.25 5.36 2.12
CA ASP A 241 6.61 5.21 0.70
C ASP A 241 5.49 5.63 -0.27
N ALA A 242 4.44 6.22 0.28
CA ALA A 242 3.33 6.86 -0.42
C ALA A 242 2.60 5.95 -1.43
N ASP A 243 2.55 4.65 -1.16
CA ASP A 243 1.69 3.73 -1.89
C ASP A 243 0.25 3.72 -1.36
N ARG A 244 0.01 4.40 -0.19
CA ARG A 244 -1.29 4.60 0.45
C ARG A 244 -1.65 6.08 0.56
N CYS A 245 -2.96 6.34 0.56
CA CYS A 245 -3.54 7.66 0.82
C CYS A 245 -4.83 7.51 1.61
N LEU A 246 -4.93 8.21 2.72
CA LEU A 246 -6.21 8.52 3.36
C LEU A 246 -6.53 10.00 3.17
N ALA A 247 -7.81 10.35 3.16
CA ALA A 247 -8.21 11.75 3.05
C ALA A 247 -8.94 12.22 4.31
N VAL A 248 -9.03 13.53 4.44
CA VAL A 248 -9.81 14.22 5.49
C VAL A 248 -10.71 15.22 4.79
N ASP A 249 -12.00 15.17 5.08
CA ASP A 249 -12.98 16.10 4.52
C ASP A 249 -12.89 17.50 5.15
N GLU A 250 -13.64 18.45 4.61
CA GLU A 250 -13.71 19.85 5.07
C GLU A 250 -14.16 20.00 6.55
N ASN A 251 -14.78 18.98 7.13
CA ASN A 251 -15.22 18.93 8.51
C ASN A 251 -14.22 18.24 9.45
N GLY A 252 -13.12 17.71 8.88
CA GLY A 252 -12.09 16.95 9.59
C GLY A 252 -12.48 15.49 9.85
N ASN A 253 -13.41 14.92 9.11
CA ASN A 253 -13.72 13.49 9.19
C ASN A 253 -12.75 12.71 8.30
N VAL A 254 -12.38 11.52 8.77
CA VAL A 254 -11.53 10.60 8.02
C VAL A 254 -12.31 9.98 6.86
N ILE A 255 -11.70 10.00 5.68
CA ILE A 255 -12.16 9.33 4.48
C ILE A 255 -11.14 8.24 4.18
N ASP A 256 -11.44 7.02 4.61
CA ASP A 256 -10.57 5.86 4.45
C ASP A 256 -10.63 5.26 3.03
N GLY A 257 -9.88 4.18 2.80
CA GLY A 257 -9.83 3.54 1.49
C GLY A 257 -11.18 3.02 0.99
N ASP A 258 -12.08 2.59 1.88
CA ASP A 258 -13.42 2.15 1.50
C ASP A 258 -14.27 3.32 0.98
N LEU A 259 -14.22 4.45 1.66
CA LEU A 259 -14.91 5.67 1.23
C LEU A 259 -14.31 6.22 -0.07
N ILE A 260 -12.99 6.14 -0.24
CA ILE A 260 -12.31 6.52 -1.48
C ILE A 260 -12.74 5.62 -2.63
N LEU A 261 -12.79 4.29 -2.43
CA LEU A 261 -13.27 3.33 -3.43
C LEU A 261 -14.72 3.62 -3.85
N TYR A 262 -15.59 3.95 -2.88
CA TYR A 262 -16.97 4.31 -3.18
C TYR A 262 -17.06 5.59 -4.01
N VAL A 263 -16.43 6.68 -3.55
CA VAL A 263 -16.48 7.99 -4.21
C VAL A 263 -15.92 7.92 -5.63
N CYS A 264 -14.74 7.33 -5.79
CA CYS A 264 -14.10 7.20 -7.09
C CYS A 264 -14.82 6.18 -7.98
N GLY A 265 -15.27 5.05 -7.41
CA GLY A 265 -15.99 4.00 -8.15
C GLY A 265 -17.32 4.51 -8.70
N LYS A 266 -18.12 5.19 -7.88
CA LYS A 266 -19.37 5.81 -8.32
C LYS A 266 -19.13 6.82 -9.45
N TYR A 267 -18.12 7.67 -9.32
CA TYR A 267 -17.79 8.64 -10.37
C TYR A 267 -17.33 7.96 -11.66
N LEU A 268 -16.42 6.98 -11.58
CA LEU A 268 -15.94 6.26 -12.76
C LEU A 268 -17.06 5.49 -13.47
N LYS A 269 -18.01 4.93 -12.73
CA LYS A 269 -19.24 4.33 -13.28
C LYS A 269 -20.06 5.36 -14.05
N GLU A 270 -20.34 6.51 -13.44
CA GLU A 270 -21.16 7.58 -14.07
C GLU A 270 -20.57 8.08 -15.40
N ILE A 271 -19.23 8.12 -15.51
CA ILE A 271 -18.56 8.55 -16.75
C ILE A 271 -18.22 7.37 -17.69
N GLY A 272 -18.72 6.15 -17.42
CA GLY A 272 -18.52 4.97 -18.24
C GLY A 272 -17.06 4.48 -18.31
N GLN A 273 -16.24 4.76 -17.29
CA GLN A 273 -14.84 4.34 -17.23
C GLN A 273 -14.58 3.17 -16.28
N LEU A 274 -15.61 2.58 -15.69
CA LEU A 274 -15.50 1.43 -14.80
C LEU A 274 -16.01 0.18 -15.52
N LYS A 275 -15.13 -0.77 -15.80
CA LYS A 275 -15.52 -2.02 -16.48
C LYS A 275 -16.49 -2.81 -15.59
N ASP A 276 -17.61 -3.24 -16.16
CA ASP A 276 -18.69 -4.00 -15.52
C ASP A 276 -19.24 -3.31 -14.24
N ASP A 277 -19.05 -1.99 -14.12
CA ASP A 277 -19.36 -1.22 -12.92
C ASP A 277 -18.75 -1.82 -11.64
N MET A 278 -17.57 -2.45 -11.77
CA MET A 278 -16.93 -3.28 -10.74
C MET A 278 -15.77 -2.58 -10.04
N ILE A 279 -15.78 -2.60 -8.71
CA ILE A 279 -14.61 -2.33 -7.87
C ILE A 279 -14.10 -3.62 -7.23
N VAL A 280 -12.80 -3.70 -6.97
CA VAL A 280 -12.19 -4.82 -6.26
C VAL A 280 -11.73 -4.39 -4.88
N THR A 281 -12.12 -5.12 -3.84
CA THR A 281 -11.76 -4.82 -2.47
C THR A 281 -11.42 -6.11 -1.70
N THR A 282 -11.19 -6.03 -0.41
CA THR A 282 -10.90 -7.21 0.41
C THR A 282 -12.05 -7.54 1.35
N VAL A 283 -12.02 -8.75 1.92
CA VAL A 283 -12.98 -9.17 2.95
C VAL A 283 -12.96 -8.28 4.21
N MET A 284 -11.99 -7.37 4.35
CA MET A 284 -11.90 -6.44 5.48
C MET A 284 -12.63 -5.12 5.27
N SER A 285 -13.05 -4.79 4.03
CA SER A 285 -13.83 -3.57 3.78
C SER A 285 -15.13 -3.56 4.56
N ASN A 286 -15.51 -2.40 5.05
CA ASN A 286 -16.68 -2.22 5.90
C ASN A 286 -18.00 -2.62 5.21
N ILE A 287 -18.90 -3.29 5.92
CA ILE A 287 -20.23 -3.69 5.38
C ILE A 287 -21.02 -2.48 4.84
N GLY A 288 -20.74 -1.28 5.37
CA GLY A 288 -21.33 -0.04 4.90
C GLY A 288 -20.96 0.30 3.46
N LEU A 289 -19.74 -0.02 3.03
CA LEU A 289 -19.32 0.11 1.63
C LEU A 289 -20.21 -0.74 0.73
N TYR A 290 -20.39 -2.00 1.05
CA TYR A 290 -21.17 -2.94 0.24
C TYR A 290 -22.63 -2.49 0.12
N LYS A 291 -23.23 -2.12 1.24
CA LYS A 291 -24.61 -1.59 1.24
C LYS A 291 -24.78 -0.30 0.43
N ALA A 292 -23.77 0.56 0.44
CA ALA A 292 -23.79 1.79 -0.37
C ALA A 292 -23.61 1.46 -1.86
N CYS A 293 -22.72 0.53 -2.20
CA CYS A 293 -22.53 0.04 -3.57
C CYS A 293 -23.84 -0.54 -4.14
N ASP A 294 -24.52 -1.41 -3.38
CA ASP A 294 -25.78 -2.03 -3.78
C ASP A 294 -26.86 -0.99 -4.13
N LYS A 295 -26.96 0.09 -3.32
CA LYS A 295 -27.94 1.17 -3.54
C LYS A 295 -27.76 1.90 -4.86
N VAL A 296 -26.52 2.02 -5.35
CA VAL A 296 -26.20 2.76 -6.59
C VAL A 296 -25.88 1.84 -7.76
N GLY A 297 -26.04 0.52 -7.56
CA GLY A 297 -25.73 -0.50 -8.58
C GLY A 297 -24.23 -0.54 -8.95
N LEU A 298 -23.36 -0.19 -7.99
CA LEU A 298 -21.91 -0.38 -8.12
C LEU A 298 -21.59 -1.80 -7.65
N HIS A 299 -21.01 -2.62 -8.52
CA HIS A 299 -20.65 -3.98 -8.18
C HIS A 299 -19.31 -4.03 -7.45
N TYR A 300 -19.10 -5.08 -6.65
CA TYR A 300 -17.84 -5.27 -5.92
C TYR A 300 -17.43 -6.73 -5.90
N GLN A 301 -16.11 -6.95 -5.93
CA GLN A 301 -15.52 -8.27 -5.74
C GLN A 301 -14.59 -8.24 -4.52
N GLN A 302 -14.76 -9.22 -3.64
CA GLN A 302 -13.98 -9.34 -2.41
C GLN A 302 -12.85 -10.35 -2.60
N THR A 303 -11.62 -9.94 -2.29
CA THR A 303 -10.46 -10.82 -2.27
C THR A 303 -10.03 -11.13 -0.84
N LYS A 304 -9.06 -12.01 -0.69
CA LYS A 304 -8.29 -12.13 0.56
C LYS A 304 -7.58 -10.82 0.86
N VAL A 305 -7.24 -10.61 2.13
CA VAL A 305 -6.47 -9.44 2.59
C VAL A 305 -5.08 -9.44 1.97
N GLY A 306 -4.69 -8.32 1.41
CA GLY A 306 -3.40 -8.08 0.77
C GLY A 306 -3.56 -7.50 -0.64
N ASP A 307 -2.86 -6.44 -0.91
CA ASP A 307 -2.85 -5.70 -2.17
C ASP A 307 -2.54 -6.60 -3.39
N LYS A 308 -1.71 -7.63 -3.20
CA LYS A 308 -1.40 -8.64 -4.21
C LYS A 308 -2.67 -9.30 -4.74
N TYR A 309 -3.57 -9.73 -3.86
CA TYR A 309 -4.81 -10.42 -4.28
C TYR A 309 -5.79 -9.48 -4.96
N VAL A 310 -5.84 -8.22 -4.51
CA VAL A 310 -6.65 -7.18 -5.18
C VAL A 310 -6.12 -6.97 -6.59
N PHE A 311 -4.80 -6.79 -6.73
CA PHE A 311 -4.17 -6.56 -8.03
C PHE A 311 -4.31 -7.75 -8.99
N GLU A 312 -4.04 -8.98 -8.53
CA GLU A 312 -4.21 -10.20 -9.33
C GLU A 312 -5.64 -10.30 -9.88
N ASN A 313 -6.64 -10.09 -9.01
CA ASN A 313 -8.05 -10.12 -9.43
C ASN A 313 -8.37 -9.03 -10.47
N MET A 314 -7.85 -7.82 -10.27
CA MET A 314 -8.03 -6.72 -11.23
C MET A 314 -7.43 -7.06 -12.59
N MET A 315 -6.24 -7.66 -12.61
CA MET A 315 -5.54 -8.01 -13.86
C MET A 315 -6.25 -9.14 -14.61
N GLU A 316 -6.65 -10.20 -13.91
CA GLU A 316 -7.35 -11.35 -14.49
C GLU A 316 -8.68 -10.94 -15.16
N ASN A 317 -9.38 -9.99 -14.55
CA ASN A 317 -10.71 -9.56 -15.02
C ASN A 317 -10.67 -8.23 -15.81
N GLY A 318 -9.55 -7.53 -15.84
CA GLY A 318 -9.38 -6.23 -16.47
C GLY A 318 -10.14 -5.11 -15.76
N TYR A 319 -10.33 -5.21 -14.44
CA TYR A 319 -11.01 -4.18 -13.63
C TYR A 319 -10.13 -2.93 -13.46
N ARG A 320 -10.77 -1.77 -13.30
CA ARG A 320 -10.13 -0.46 -13.37
C ARG A 320 -9.81 0.15 -12.02
N LEU A 321 -10.53 -0.23 -10.97
CA LEU A 321 -10.39 0.32 -9.62
C LEU A 321 -10.43 -0.80 -8.60
N GLY A 322 -9.47 -0.81 -7.71
CA GLY A 322 -9.46 -1.70 -6.55
C GLY A 322 -8.58 -1.15 -5.44
N GLY A 323 -8.71 -1.73 -4.26
CA GLY A 323 -7.90 -1.29 -3.12
C GLY A 323 -8.35 -1.89 -1.80
N GLU A 324 -7.79 -1.33 -0.73
CA GLU A 324 -8.01 -1.74 0.64
C GLU A 324 -8.43 -0.56 1.52
N GLN A 325 -9.12 -0.82 2.62
CA GLN A 325 -9.49 0.18 3.61
C GLN A 325 -8.28 1.00 4.10
N SER A 326 -7.09 0.41 4.14
CA SER A 326 -5.84 1.06 4.52
C SER A 326 -5.39 2.20 3.59
N GLY A 327 -6.10 2.43 2.48
CA GLY A 327 -5.79 3.48 1.51
C GLY A 327 -4.86 3.07 0.37
N HIS A 328 -4.51 1.79 0.25
CA HIS A 328 -3.79 1.27 -0.91
C HIS A 328 -4.76 1.13 -2.09
N ILE A 329 -4.84 2.15 -2.94
CA ILE A 329 -5.82 2.26 -4.03
C ILE A 329 -5.11 2.17 -5.38
N ILE A 330 -5.60 1.28 -6.23
CA ILE A 330 -5.04 0.99 -7.55
C ILE A 330 -6.00 1.48 -8.63
N PHE A 331 -5.55 2.41 -9.45
CA PHE A 331 -6.20 2.81 -10.70
C PHE A 331 -5.45 2.16 -11.87
N SER A 332 -5.86 0.95 -12.30
CA SER A 332 -5.09 0.11 -13.24
C SER A 332 -4.83 0.76 -14.61
N LYS A 333 -5.61 1.76 -15.00
CA LYS A 333 -5.36 2.57 -16.20
C LYS A 333 -4.08 3.40 -16.08
N HIS A 334 -3.65 3.72 -14.87
CA HIS A 334 -2.60 4.69 -14.59
C HIS A 334 -1.40 4.09 -13.86
N ALA A 335 -1.64 3.15 -12.95
CA ALA A 335 -0.62 2.55 -12.10
C ALA A 335 -0.80 1.04 -11.98
N THR A 336 0.29 0.33 -11.68
CA THR A 336 0.35 -1.12 -11.50
C THR A 336 0.44 -1.52 -10.02
N THR A 337 0.40 -0.54 -9.14
CA THR A 337 0.38 -0.69 -7.68
C THR A 337 -0.45 0.44 -7.08
N GLY A 338 -0.70 0.43 -5.78
CA GLY A 338 -1.26 1.58 -5.08
C GLY A 338 -0.38 2.81 -5.26
N ASP A 339 -1.02 3.95 -5.45
CA ASP A 339 -0.35 5.24 -5.63
C ASP A 339 -1.13 6.32 -4.87
N GLY A 340 -0.58 6.71 -3.72
CA GLY A 340 -1.26 7.65 -2.83
C GLY A 340 -1.40 9.04 -3.44
N ILE A 341 -0.39 9.51 -4.18
CA ILE A 341 -0.47 10.84 -4.81
C ILE A 341 -1.46 10.80 -5.98
N LEU A 342 -1.42 9.78 -6.82
CA LEU A 342 -2.43 9.58 -7.87
C LEU A 342 -3.84 9.51 -7.28
N THR A 343 -4.03 8.78 -6.18
CA THR A 343 -5.33 8.65 -5.49
C THR A 343 -5.85 10.02 -5.05
N SER A 344 -5.00 10.84 -4.43
CA SER A 344 -5.37 12.19 -4.03
C SER A 344 -5.74 13.07 -5.23
N LEU A 345 -5.03 12.95 -6.37
CA LEU A 345 -5.39 13.66 -7.60
C LEU A 345 -6.74 13.22 -8.17
N LYS A 346 -7.05 11.91 -8.09
CA LYS A 346 -8.34 11.38 -8.55
C LYS A 346 -9.50 11.86 -7.67
N ILE A 347 -9.32 11.96 -6.36
CA ILE A 347 -10.32 12.57 -5.47
C ILE A 347 -10.53 14.05 -5.84
N MET A 348 -9.45 14.82 -6.06
CA MET A 348 -9.54 16.21 -6.50
C MET A 348 -10.32 16.37 -7.82
N GLU A 349 -10.10 15.45 -8.76
CA GLU A 349 -10.84 15.41 -10.03
C GLU A 349 -12.35 15.24 -9.78
N VAL A 350 -12.75 14.31 -8.91
CA VAL A 350 -14.14 14.09 -8.54
C VAL A 350 -14.75 15.33 -7.90
N LEU A 351 -14.07 15.95 -6.94
CA LEU A 351 -14.56 17.17 -6.25
C LEU A 351 -14.84 18.30 -7.23
N LEU A 352 -13.93 18.54 -8.16
CA LEU A 352 -14.04 19.61 -9.15
C LEU A 352 -15.12 19.34 -10.21
N GLU A 353 -15.27 18.09 -10.65
CA GLU A 353 -16.32 17.71 -11.60
C GLU A 353 -17.72 17.77 -10.97
N LYS A 354 -17.85 17.27 -9.74
CA LYS A 354 -19.11 17.26 -9.02
C LYS A 354 -19.47 18.60 -8.39
N LYS A 355 -18.50 19.52 -8.26
CA LYS A 355 -18.68 20.83 -7.60
C LYS A 355 -19.28 20.70 -6.20
N THR A 356 -18.79 19.75 -5.42
CA THR A 356 -19.27 19.43 -4.08
C THR A 356 -18.10 19.11 -3.14
N THR A 357 -18.36 18.92 -1.86
CA THR A 357 -17.36 18.61 -0.85
C THR A 357 -17.16 17.09 -0.70
N LEU A 358 -16.00 16.71 -0.16
CA LEU A 358 -15.69 15.30 0.07
C LEU A 358 -16.62 14.69 1.12
N GLY A 359 -16.92 15.44 2.18
CA GLY A 359 -17.87 15.02 3.22
C GLY A 359 -19.26 14.74 2.64
N THR A 360 -19.75 15.57 1.70
CA THR A 360 -21.02 15.32 1.02
C THR A 360 -21.01 14.02 0.24
N LEU A 361 -19.94 13.75 -0.54
CA LEU A 361 -19.85 12.51 -1.33
C LEU A 361 -19.73 11.26 -0.45
N ALA A 362 -18.98 11.34 0.63
CA ALA A 362 -18.76 10.22 1.55
C ALA A 362 -19.99 9.94 2.45
N SER A 363 -20.85 10.94 2.71
CA SER A 363 -22.01 10.79 3.59
C SER A 363 -23.05 9.76 3.10
N GLU A 364 -22.97 9.34 1.85
CA GLU A 364 -23.80 8.27 1.29
C GLU A 364 -23.46 6.89 1.86
N VAL A 365 -22.27 6.72 2.43
CA VAL A 365 -21.81 5.47 3.05
C VAL A 365 -21.92 5.56 4.56
N LYS A 366 -22.74 4.71 5.15
CA LYS A 366 -22.81 4.56 6.61
C LYS A 366 -21.74 3.60 7.07
N ILE A 367 -20.69 4.08 7.72
CA ILE A 367 -19.69 3.22 8.33
C ILE A 367 -20.25 2.53 9.58
N TYR A 368 -20.13 1.22 9.64
CA TYR A 368 -20.52 0.41 10.79
C TYR A 368 -19.34 0.31 11.77
N PRO A 369 -19.61 0.46 13.08
CA PRO A 369 -18.63 0.15 14.12
C PRO A 369 -18.01 -1.22 13.88
N GLN A 370 -16.70 -1.32 14.08
CA GLN A 370 -15.92 -2.55 13.88
C GLN A 370 -15.04 -2.80 15.10
N LEU A 371 -14.93 -4.06 15.51
CA LEU A 371 -13.96 -4.51 16.49
C LEU A 371 -13.23 -5.74 15.95
N LEU A 372 -11.92 -5.70 15.98
CA LEU A 372 -11.05 -6.83 15.64
C LEU A 372 -10.20 -7.18 16.85
N GLU A 373 -10.28 -8.43 17.30
CA GLU A 373 -9.41 -8.96 18.34
C GLU A 373 -8.60 -10.15 17.84
N ASN A 374 -7.40 -10.29 18.41
CA ASN A 374 -6.47 -11.36 18.09
C ASN A 374 -6.41 -12.35 19.26
N LEU A 375 -6.62 -13.63 18.96
CA LEU A 375 -6.45 -14.71 19.93
C LEU A 375 -5.26 -15.57 19.56
N ARG A 376 -4.29 -15.69 20.46
CA ARG A 376 -3.14 -16.57 20.27
C ARG A 376 -3.56 -18.02 20.49
N VAL A 377 -3.25 -18.90 19.54
CA VAL A 377 -3.62 -20.31 19.55
C VAL A 377 -2.45 -21.17 19.09
N THR A 378 -2.38 -22.41 19.59
CA THR A 378 -1.36 -23.40 19.18
C THR A 378 -1.73 -24.10 17.89
N ASP A 379 -2.99 -24.46 17.72
CA ASP A 379 -3.53 -25.09 16.51
C ASP A 379 -4.74 -24.31 15.99
N LYS A 380 -4.49 -23.50 14.98
CA LYS A 380 -5.52 -22.62 14.37
C LYS A 380 -6.67 -23.42 13.76
N LYS A 381 -6.35 -24.54 13.07
CA LYS A 381 -7.36 -25.35 12.41
C LYS A 381 -8.23 -26.09 13.40
N ALA A 382 -7.63 -26.73 14.40
CA ALA A 382 -8.37 -27.45 15.43
C ALA A 382 -9.39 -26.54 16.14
N VAL A 383 -9.00 -25.29 16.46
CA VAL A 383 -9.91 -24.32 17.09
C VAL A 383 -11.03 -23.90 16.13
N LEU A 384 -10.73 -23.56 14.87
CA LEU A 384 -11.74 -23.11 13.90
C LEU A 384 -12.72 -24.21 13.49
N GLU A 385 -12.26 -25.47 13.47
CA GLU A 385 -13.08 -26.59 13.07
C GLU A 385 -13.90 -27.19 14.23
N HIS A 386 -13.64 -26.74 15.46
CA HIS A 386 -14.36 -27.22 16.63
C HIS A 386 -15.87 -26.92 16.54
N PRO A 387 -16.76 -27.91 16.82
CA PRO A 387 -18.20 -27.75 16.67
C PRO A 387 -18.78 -26.53 17.44
N ALA A 388 -18.36 -26.35 18.69
CA ALA A 388 -18.84 -25.22 19.52
C ALA A 388 -18.42 -23.84 18.95
N VAL A 389 -17.24 -23.75 18.30
CA VAL A 389 -16.78 -22.51 17.67
C VAL A 389 -17.59 -22.22 16.40
N LYS A 390 -17.84 -23.24 15.59
CA LYS A 390 -18.70 -23.08 14.40
C LYS A 390 -20.13 -22.69 14.79
N GLU A 391 -20.68 -23.30 15.81
CA GLU A 391 -22.02 -23.01 16.32
C GLU A 391 -22.14 -21.56 16.81
N VAL A 392 -21.19 -21.08 17.63
CA VAL A 392 -21.22 -19.70 18.12
C VAL A 392 -21.03 -18.67 16.99
N ILE A 393 -20.22 -18.97 15.98
CA ILE A 393 -20.04 -18.10 14.81
C ILE A 393 -21.35 -18.01 14.02
N GLU A 394 -22.03 -19.13 13.76
CA GLU A 394 -23.31 -19.12 13.05
C GLU A 394 -24.40 -18.41 13.86
N GLN A 395 -24.46 -18.63 15.17
CA GLN A 395 -25.40 -17.89 16.05
C GLN A 395 -25.17 -16.37 15.97
N VAL A 396 -23.90 -15.91 16.02
CA VAL A 396 -23.57 -14.50 15.90
C VAL A 396 -23.95 -13.94 14.52
N LYS A 397 -23.79 -14.73 13.44
CA LYS A 397 -24.27 -14.31 12.11
C LYS A 397 -25.78 -14.13 12.06
N GLU A 398 -26.54 -15.07 12.67
CA GLU A 398 -27.99 -15.00 12.75
C GLU A 398 -28.42 -13.77 13.55
N ASP A 399 -27.81 -13.56 14.72
CA ASP A 399 -28.10 -12.43 15.61
C ASP A 399 -27.83 -11.07 14.94
N LEU A 400 -26.75 -10.96 14.16
CA LEU A 400 -26.38 -9.75 13.42
C LEU A 400 -27.27 -9.49 12.20
N GLY A 401 -27.80 -10.56 11.57
CA GLY A 401 -28.64 -10.46 10.39
C GLY A 401 -28.03 -9.64 9.26
N SER A 402 -28.84 -8.73 8.71
CA SER A 402 -28.37 -7.80 7.66
C SER A 402 -27.60 -6.59 8.18
N ASP A 403 -27.63 -6.33 9.49
CA ASP A 403 -27.08 -5.09 10.09
C ASP A 403 -25.72 -5.27 10.76
N GLY A 404 -25.04 -6.37 10.43
CA GLY A 404 -23.69 -6.63 10.88
C GLY A 404 -23.11 -7.84 10.19
N ARG A 405 -21.87 -8.17 10.54
CA ARG A 405 -21.22 -9.41 10.10
C ARG A 405 -20.11 -9.81 11.06
N ILE A 406 -19.78 -11.08 11.03
CA ILE A 406 -18.60 -11.64 11.70
C ILE A 406 -17.65 -12.22 10.66
N LEU A 407 -16.36 -12.01 10.86
CA LEU A 407 -15.28 -12.62 10.08
C LEU A 407 -14.26 -13.20 11.03
N VAL A 408 -14.07 -14.51 10.97
CA VAL A 408 -13.03 -15.21 11.72
C VAL A 408 -12.04 -15.81 10.74
N ARG A 409 -10.75 -15.49 10.93
CA ARG A 409 -9.70 -15.96 10.02
C ARG A 409 -8.36 -16.20 10.72
N GLU A 410 -7.56 -17.05 10.11
CA GLU A 410 -6.17 -17.26 10.53
C GLU A 410 -5.28 -16.05 10.16
N SER A 411 -4.33 -15.73 11.03
CA SER A 411 -3.18 -14.90 10.64
C SER A 411 -2.25 -15.71 9.74
N GLY A 412 -1.81 -15.12 8.64
CA GLY A 412 -0.89 -15.76 7.70
C GLY A 412 0.53 -15.96 8.25
N THR A 413 0.96 -15.09 9.18
CA THR A 413 2.34 -15.02 9.67
C THR A 413 2.50 -15.37 11.15
N GLU A 414 1.44 -15.23 11.93
CA GLU A 414 1.48 -15.37 13.38
C GLU A 414 0.59 -16.54 13.88
N PRO A 415 0.86 -17.13 15.04
CA PRO A 415 0.01 -18.14 15.63
C PRO A 415 -1.24 -17.52 16.28
N LEU A 416 -2.02 -16.80 15.45
CA LEU A 416 -3.20 -16.04 15.88
C LEU A 416 -4.42 -16.38 15.04
N LEU A 417 -5.58 -16.42 15.68
CA LEU A 417 -6.89 -16.26 15.06
C LEU A 417 -7.34 -14.81 15.23
N ARG A 418 -7.93 -14.26 14.19
CA ARG A 418 -8.46 -12.89 14.15
C ARG A 418 -9.98 -12.98 14.08
N VAL A 419 -10.64 -12.41 15.09
CA VAL A 419 -12.09 -12.34 15.19
C VAL A 419 -12.49 -10.89 14.98
N MET A 420 -13.23 -10.61 13.91
CA MET A 420 -13.75 -9.29 13.57
C MET A 420 -15.26 -9.32 13.54
N VAL A 421 -15.89 -8.34 14.20
CA VAL A 421 -17.34 -8.10 14.14
C VAL A 421 -17.58 -6.67 13.72
N GLU A 422 -18.53 -6.49 12.81
CA GLU A 422 -19.15 -5.21 12.48
C GLU A 422 -20.61 -5.27 12.90
N ALA A 423 -21.10 -4.22 13.58
CA ALA A 423 -22.46 -4.13 14.06
C ALA A 423 -22.96 -2.69 14.09
N THR A 424 -24.21 -2.48 14.46
CA THR A 424 -24.81 -1.15 14.53
C THR A 424 -24.25 -0.27 15.64
N THR A 425 -23.69 -0.88 16.69
CA THR A 425 -23.03 -0.17 17.82
C THR A 425 -21.71 -0.86 18.22
N GLN A 426 -20.84 -0.08 18.87
CA GLN A 426 -19.55 -0.61 19.37
C GLN A 426 -19.76 -1.61 20.53
N GLU A 427 -20.81 -1.46 21.30
CA GLU A 427 -21.18 -2.37 22.39
C GLU A 427 -21.51 -3.76 21.84
N LEU A 428 -22.31 -3.84 20.78
CA LEU A 428 -22.61 -5.10 20.11
C LEU A 428 -21.35 -5.76 19.51
N CYS A 429 -20.45 -4.96 18.94
CA CYS A 429 -19.18 -5.49 18.46
C CYS A 429 -18.40 -6.16 19.59
N LYS A 430 -18.30 -5.51 20.76
CA LYS A 430 -17.60 -6.05 21.93
C LYS A 430 -18.26 -7.32 22.47
N GLU A 431 -19.58 -7.32 22.57
CA GLU A 431 -20.37 -8.47 23.04
C GLU A 431 -20.11 -9.71 22.18
N TYR A 432 -20.28 -9.58 20.86
CA TYR A 432 -20.14 -10.72 19.95
C TYR A 432 -18.69 -11.19 19.77
N VAL A 433 -17.73 -10.27 19.71
CA VAL A 433 -16.30 -10.65 19.71
C VAL A 433 -15.96 -11.41 20.98
N GLY A 434 -16.38 -10.88 22.15
CA GLY A 434 -16.18 -11.52 23.45
C GLY A 434 -16.77 -12.94 23.49
N LYS A 435 -18.03 -13.12 23.09
CA LYS A 435 -18.73 -14.41 23.04
C LYS A 435 -17.94 -15.47 22.23
N VAL A 436 -17.42 -15.09 21.06
CA VAL A 436 -16.66 -16.00 20.21
C VAL A 436 -15.28 -16.31 20.80
N ILE A 437 -14.57 -15.30 21.32
CA ILE A 437 -13.25 -15.49 21.94
C ILE A 437 -13.34 -16.31 23.21
N GLU A 438 -14.34 -16.11 24.06
CA GLU A 438 -14.53 -16.93 25.26
C GLU A 438 -14.83 -18.39 24.91
N THR A 439 -15.66 -18.66 23.90
CA THR A 439 -15.89 -20.00 23.40
C THR A 439 -14.59 -20.64 22.89
N MET A 440 -13.79 -19.92 22.11
CA MET A 440 -12.49 -20.41 21.65
C MET A 440 -11.53 -20.72 22.81
N LYS A 441 -11.47 -19.86 23.83
CA LYS A 441 -10.64 -20.08 25.03
C LYS A 441 -11.07 -21.28 25.85
N SER A 442 -12.37 -21.57 25.90
CA SER A 442 -12.90 -22.69 26.70
C SER A 442 -12.54 -24.08 26.15
N ILE A 443 -12.10 -24.17 24.89
CA ILE A 443 -11.74 -25.40 24.21
C ILE A 443 -10.22 -25.58 24.01
N MET A 444 -9.44 -24.58 24.42
CA MET A 444 -7.96 -24.58 24.35
C MET A 444 -7.35 -25.14 25.61
#